data_ad486fb84af86363de3a3f0da26d974e
#
_entry.id   ad486fb84af86363de3a3f0da26d974e
#
_cell.length_a   1.000
_cell.length_b   1.000
_cell.length_c   1.000
_cell.angle_alpha   90.00
_cell.angle_beta   90.00
_cell.angle_gamma   90.00
#
_symmetry.space_group_name_H-M   'P 1'
#
loop_
_entity.id
_entity.type
_entity.pdbx_description
1 polymer ?
#
loop_
_entity_poly.entity_id
_entity_poly.type
_entity_poly.pdbx_seq_one_letter_code
_entity_poly.pdbx_strand_id
1 'polypeptide(L)'
;EFLSDYQNIYIAISQPLSRHARSLREEYNGMRNMMDVSISSLPSRKEAEEALNRLRLLEEGKNDSTARAWKKKIKDGALQGLTPFESLLPRYKDSGNRNPRSSKEEQQVFQRAVSLYYANPSRPSVKSAYGRYRKLVRDELGDDSVITEKSFRQRLKNCDQMKLAYARGGKRMMYAHSNTSAVKHRTLKSRVVFQRAHIDHHVVKCFIVWGNDGRVDFIGKPCLSLLIDEASDMPLGYHFSFASPSRMADACVLRDCVRRYGKLPEEIVADHGSDFKSVYFRSLLASEKINLTFRPKSMSKAGSEVERFFNEFQTQWLCQREGNMVNKHAARAVDGKYASRRMAVFQPEDLLREFEQYIAHRNNKLKGPKTKTATAAFNESVATYGCVGRSVDY
;
A
#
# COMPACT_ATOMS: atom_id res chain seq x y z
N GLU A 1 4.69 2.12 16.16
CA GLU A 1 3.35 1.98 16.76
C GLU A 1 3.30 0.76 17.69
N PHE A 2 3.72 -0.43 17.27
CA PHE A 2 3.71 -1.64 18.09
C PHE A 2 4.58 -1.52 19.36
N LEU A 3 5.73 -0.85 19.26
CA LEU A 3 6.60 -0.55 20.42
C LEU A 3 6.04 0.57 21.31
N SER A 4 5.29 1.51 20.74
CA SER A 4 4.59 2.57 21.44
C SER A 4 3.42 2.02 22.27
N ASP A 5 2.66 1.07 21.71
CA ASP A 5 1.56 0.42 22.44
C ASP A 5 2.06 -0.45 23.60
N TYR A 6 3.22 -1.09 23.44
CA TYR A 6 3.88 -1.79 24.54
C TYR A 6 4.39 -0.82 25.63
N GLN A 7 4.90 0.35 25.24
CA GLN A 7 5.26 1.41 26.20
C GLN A 7 4.04 1.96 26.92
N ASN A 8 2.89 2.09 26.26
CA ASN A 8 1.66 2.57 26.89
C ASN A 8 1.04 1.54 27.84
N ILE A 9 1.13 0.24 27.53
CA ILE A 9 0.79 -0.83 28.50
C ILE A 9 1.76 -0.78 29.69
N TYR A 10 3.03 -0.47 29.44
CA TYR A 10 4.06 -0.34 30.46
C TYR A 10 3.84 0.88 31.37
N ILE A 11 3.35 2.00 30.85
CA ILE A 11 3.01 3.21 31.61
C ILE A 11 1.73 3.01 32.45
N ALA A 12 0.75 2.27 31.95
CA ALA A 12 -0.44 1.90 32.72
C ALA A 12 -0.12 0.98 33.92
N ILE A 13 1.00 0.25 33.87
CA ILE A 13 1.52 -0.57 34.98
C ILE A 13 2.33 0.26 36.02
N SER A 14 2.59 1.56 35.73
CA SER A 14 3.45 2.41 36.59
C SER A 14 2.77 3.03 37.80
N GLN A 15 1.53 2.66 38.11
CA GLN A 15 0.96 2.91 39.44
C GLN A 15 1.56 1.95 40.51
N PRO A 16 1.59 2.28 41.80
CA PRO A 16 2.41 1.58 42.77
C PRO A 16 2.03 0.12 42.91
N LEU A 17 2.78 -0.72 42.22
CA LEU A 17 2.62 -2.16 42.17
C LEU A 17 3.36 -2.83 43.34
N SER A 18 2.84 -3.97 43.81
CA SER A 18 3.42 -4.84 44.81
C SER A 18 4.90 -5.17 44.55
N ARG A 19 5.66 -5.58 45.57
CA ARG A 19 7.08 -5.99 45.43
C ARG A 19 7.31 -7.00 44.31
N HIS A 20 6.34 -7.87 44.06
CA HIS A 20 6.39 -8.91 43.02
C HIS A 20 6.34 -8.32 41.59
N ALA A 21 5.56 -7.28 41.39
CA ALA A 21 5.49 -6.60 40.11
C ALA A 21 6.74 -5.76 39.76
N ARG A 22 7.51 -5.34 40.79
CA ARG A 22 8.83 -4.70 40.58
C ARG A 22 9.87 -5.73 40.11
N SER A 23 9.87 -6.92 40.69
CA SER A 23 10.72 -8.03 40.25
C SER A 23 10.46 -8.42 38.79
N LEU A 24 9.20 -8.53 38.40
CA LEU A 24 8.81 -8.80 37.00
C LEU A 24 9.26 -7.70 36.05
N ARG A 25 9.32 -6.44 36.51
CA ARG A 25 9.80 -5.30 35.71
C ARG A 25 11.31 -5.37 35.48
N GLU A 26 12.06 -5.79 36.47
CA GLU A 26 13.53 -5.97 36.38
C GLU A 26 13.89 -7.15 35.47
N GLU A 27 13.17 -8.27 35.56
CA GLU A 27 13.32 -9.43 34.66
C GLU A 27 13.00 -9.06 33.22
N TYR A 28 11.92 -8.30 32.97
CA TYR A 28 11.56 -7.84 31.62
C TYR A 28 12.62 -6.89 31.02
N ASN A 29 13.21 -6.01 31.83
CA ASN A 29 14.31 -5.16 31.40
C ASN A 29 15.61 -5.95 31.13
N GLY A 30 15.85 -7.04 31.85
CA GLY A 30 16.95 -7.98 31.60
C GLY A 30 16.79 -8.70 30.24
N MET A 31 15.57 -9.13 29.90
CA MET A 31 15.27 -9.76 28.60
C MET A 31 15.41 -8.81 27.40
N ARG A 32 15.23 -7.50 27.59
CA ARG A 32 15.42 -6.48 26.53
C ARG A 32 16.85 -6.42 26.01
N ASN A 33 17.82 -6.85 26.83
CA ASN A 33 19.24 -6.89 26.46
C ASN A 33 19.68 -8.20 25.79
N MET A 34 18.82 -9.21 25.74
CA MET A 34 19.04 -10.46 24.97
C MET A 34 18.36 -10.34 23.60
N MET A 35 19.03 -9.65 22.69
CA MET A 35 18.57 -9.55 21.30
C MET A 35 18.83 -10.84 20.53
N ASP A 36 17.75 -11.61 20.32
CA ASP A 36 17.46 -12.36 19.09
C ASP A 36 16.05 -12.96 19.12
N VAL A 37 15.08 -12.24 19.68
CA VAL A 37 13.68 -12.66 19.64
C VAL A 37 13.08 -12.20 18.30
N SER A 38 12.76 -13.16 17.43
CA SER A 38 12.00 -12.88 16.22
C SER A 38 10.68 -12.18 16.57
N ILE A 39 10.36 -11.05 15.89
CA ILE A 39 9.10 -10.30 16.08
C ILE A 39 7.86 -11.20 15.95
N SER A 40 7.99 -12.32 15.22
CA SER A 40 6.94 -13.34 15.07
C SER A 40 6.66 -14.15 16.35
N SER A 41 7.56 -14.12 17.34
CA SER A 41 7.41 -14.83 18.61
C SER A 41 6.79 -13.99 19.72
N LEU A 42 6.63 -12.69 19.52
CA LEU A 42 5.99 -11.82 20.49
C LEU A 42 4.48 -12.12 20.59
N PRO A 43 3.91 -12.14 21.82
CA PRO A 43 2.48 -12.33 22.00
C PRO A 43 1.71 -11.14 21.39
N SER A 44 0.51 -11.40 20.90
CA SER A 44 -0.40 -10.33 20.47
C SER A 44 -0.86 -9.51 21.70
N ARG A 45 -1.28 -8.25 21.49
CA ARG A 45 -1.81 -7.40 22.55
C ARG A 45 -2.91 -8.11 23.37
N LYS A 46 -3.83 -8.79 22.69
CA LYS A 46 -4.92 -9.55 23.34
C LYS A 46 -4.41 -10.69 24.21
N GLU A 47 -3.41 -11.44 23.77
CA GLU A 47 -2.79 -12.52 24.54
C GLU A 47 -2.07 -11.97 25.76
N ALA A 48 -1.36 -10.84 25.63
CA ALA A 48 -0.69 -10.18 26.73
C ALA A 48 -1.67 -9.65 27.78
N GLU A 49 -2.74 -8.94 27.37
CA GLU A 49 -3.79 -8.43 28.24
C GLU A 49 -4.46 -9.57 29.02
N GLU A 50 -4.71 -10.69 28.36
CA GLU A 50 -5.33 -11.84 29.02
C GLU A 50 -4.39 -12.53 30.01
N ALA A 51 -3.11 -12.66 29.72
CA ALA A 51 -2.11 -13.19 30.67
C ALA A 51 -2.01 -12.30 31.92
N LEU A 52 -1.95 -10.98 31.74
CA LEU A 52 -1.95 -10.02 32.86
C LEU A 52 -3.20 -10.09 33.71
N ASN A 53 -4.38 -10.21 33.07
CA ASN A 53 -5.64 -10.37 33.80
C ASN A 53 -5.67 -11.66 34.63
N ARG A 54 -5.14 -12.77 34.10
CA ARG A 54 -5.03 -14.04 34.82
C ARG A 54 -4.09 -13.92 36.04
N LEU A 55 -2.96 -13.22 35.90
CA LEU A 55 -2.06 -12.94 37.03
C LEU A 55 -2.75 -12.12 38.10
N ARG A 56 -3.41 -11.01 37.71
CA ARG A 56 -4.15 -10.15 38.64
C ARG A 56 -5.20 -10.92 39.42
N LEU A 57 -5.99 -11.75 38.75
CA LEU A 57 -7.01 -12.58 39.41
C LEU A 57 -6.39 -13.58 40.42
N LEU A 58 -5.20 -14.10 40.16
CA LEU A 58 -4.49 -14.96 41.11
C LEU A 58 -3.96 -14.17 42.32
N GLU A 59 -3.50 -12.94 42.13
CA GLU A 59 -3.08 -12.02 43.20
C GLU A 59 -4.26 -11.56 44.07
N GLU A 60 -5.43 -11.34 43.49
CA GLU A 60 -6.68 -11.01 44.18
C GLU A 60 -7.26 -12.19 44.95
N GLY A 61 -6.59 -13.35 44.96
CA GLY A 61 -6.97 -14.51 45.75
C GLY A 61 -7.97 -15.46 45.10
N LYS A 62 -8.22 -15.36 43.80
CA LYS A 62 -9.05 -16.31 43.07
C LYS A 62 -8.57 -17.75 43.30
N ASN A 63 -9.45 -18.64 43.74
CA ASN A 63 -9.09 -20.02 44.11
C ASN A 63 -10.12 -21.09 43.61
N ASP A 64 -10.65 -20.87 42.42
CA ASP A 64 -11.49 -21.84 41.71
C ASP A 64 -10.64 -22.90 40.94
N SER A 65 -11.33 -23.80 40.23
CA SER A 65 -10.69 -24.83 39.40
C SER A 65 -9.79 -24.23 38.33
N THR A 66 -10.17 -23.08 37.78
CA THR A 66 -9.43 -22.36 36.76
C THR A 66 -8.15 -21.78 37.33
N ALA A 67 -8.22 -21.18 38.53
CA ALA A 67 -7.06 -20.65 39.22
C ALA A 67 -6.05 -21.76 39.59
N ARG A 68 -6.54 -22.92 40.01
CA ARG A 68 -5.67 -24.09 40.27
C ARG A 68 -4.97 -24.55 38.99
N ALA A 69 -5.66 -24.56 37.85
CA ALA A 69 -5.05 -24.88 36.56
C ALA A 69 -3.98 -23.85 36.15
N TRP A 70 -4.20 -22.56 36.42
CA TRP A 70 -3.20 -21.50 36.17
C TRP A 70 -1.98 -21.65 37.10
N LYS A 71 -2.17 -21.88 38.37
CA LYS A 71 -1.08 -22.15 39.34
C LYS A 71 -0.25 -23.35 38.92
N LYS A 72 -0.89 -24.43 38.41
CA LYS A 72 -0.20 -25.59 37.87
C LYS A 72 0.63 -25.21 36.64
N LYS A 73 0.06 -24.43 35.70
CA LYS A 73 0.80 -23.97 34.51
C LYS A 73 2.04 -23.13 34.86
N ILE A 74 1.93 -22.26 35.87
CA ILE A 74 3.07 -21.47 36.34
C ILE A 74 4.14 -22.39 36.91
N LYS A 75 3.75 -23.40 37.73
CA LYS A 75 4.70 -24.37 38.29
C LYS A 75 5.41 -25.19 37.19
N ASP A 76 4.63 -25.70 36.23
CA ASP A 76 5.15 -26.47 35.10
C ASP A 76 6.03 -25.61 34.18
N GLY A 77 5.67 -24.35 33.98
CA GLY A 77 6.46 -23.36 33.21
C GLY A 77 7.76 -22.98 33.87
N ALA A 78 7.79 -22.83 35.21
CA ALA A 78 9.00 -22.54 35.96
C ALA A 78 10.05 -23.65 35.80
N LEU A 79 9.63 -24.91 35.69
CA LEU A 79 10.54 -26.04 35.38
C LEU A 79 11.16 -25.94 33.98
N GLN A 80 10.55 -25.14 33.08
CA GLN A 80 11.03 -24.90 31.73
C GLN A 80 11.75 -23.54 31.58
N GLY A 81 11.97 -22.84 32.70
CA GLY A 81 12.59 -21.51 32.69
C GLY A 81 11.69 -20.37 32.25
N LEU A 82 10.37 -20.60 32.17
CA LEU A 82 9.39 -19.56 31.77
C LEU A 82 8.95 -18.72 32.96
N THR A 83 8.76 -17.44 32.73
CA THR A 83 8.17 -16.54 33.72
C THR A 83 6.69 -16.88 33.97
N PRO A 84 6.09 -16.47 35.10
CA PRO A 84 4.66 -16.62 35.36
C PRO A 84 3.78 -16.03 34.26
N PHE A 85 4.18 -14.89 33.69
CA PHE A 85 3.49 -14.24 32.58
C PHE A 85 3.51 -15.12 31.30
N GLU A 86 4.68 -15.62 30.91
CA GLU A 86 4.83 -16.47 29.73
C GLU A 86 4.08 -17.80 29.89
N SER A 87 4.06 -18.34 31.10
CA SER A 87 3.33 -19.58 31.42
C SER A 87 1.81 -19.42 31.27
N LEU A 88 1.28 -18.21 31.47
CA LEU A 88 -0.13 -17.89 31.39
C LEU A 88 -0.56 -17.30 30.04
N LEU A 89 0.34 -17.07 29.10
CA LEU A 89 -0.01 -16.64 27.78
C LEU A 89 -0.96 -17.64 27.09
N PRO A 90 -2.09 -17.19 26.56
CA PRO A 90 -2.94 -18.04 25.75
C PRO A 90 -2.23 -18.41 24.45
N ARG A 91 -2.11 -19.68 24.16
CA ARG A 91 -1.53 -20.16 22.90
C ARG A 91 -2.62 -20.32 21.84
N TYR A 92 -3.31 -19.25 21.48
CA TYR A 92 -4.39 -19.32 20.46
C TYR A 92 -3.89 -19.83 19.11
N LYS A 93 -2.64 -19.52 18.75
CA LYS A 93 -2.01 -20.03 17.53
C LYS A 93 -1.86 -21.56 17.54
N ASP A 94 -1.84 -22.18 18.72
CA ASP A 94 -1.67 -23.63 18.90
C ASP A 94 -3.00 -24.36 19.11
N SER A 95 -4.09 -23.60 19.26
CA SER A 95 -5.44 -24.16 19.39
C SER A 95 -6.04 -24.52 18.03
N GLY A 96 -6.89 -25.52 18.00
CA GLY A 96 -7.61 -25.97 16.82
C GLY A 96 -7.09 -27.29 16.23
N ASN A 97 -7.92 -27.89 15.39
CA ASN A 97 -7.54 -29.11 14.67
C ASN A 97 -6.65 -28.75 13.48
N ARG A 98 -5.36 -29.08 13.54
CA ARG A 98 -4.36 -28.85 12.47
C ARG A 98 -4.26 -30.01 11.49
N ASN A 99 -4.92 -31.13 11.77
CA ASN A 99 -4.94 -32.24 10.83
C ASN A 99 -5.70 -31.88 9.57
N PRO A 100 -5.13 -32.08 8.40
CA PRO A 100 -5.84 -31.83 7.14
C PRO A 100 -7.07 -32.76 7.08
N ARG A 101 -8.23 -32.18 6.77
CA ARG A 101 -9.50 -32.93 6.62
C ARG A 101 -9.58 -33.72 5.30
N SER A 102 -8.56 -33.63 4.46
CA SER A 102 -8.49 -34.29 3.17
C SER A 102 -7.34 -35.27 3.15
N SER A 103 -7.53 -36.42 2.47
CA SER A 103 -6.49 -37.41 2.28
C SER A 103 -5.33 -36.87 1.46
N LYS A 104 -4.20 -37.57 1.46
CA LYS A 104 -3.04 -37.19 0.63
C LYS A 104 -3.37 -37.29 -0.86
N GLU A 105 -4.15 -38.29 -1.25
CA GLU A 105 -4.60 -38.53 -2.62
C GLU A 105 -5.51 -37.37 -3.08
N GLU A 106 -6.50 -36.98 -2.29
CA GLU A 106 -7.35 -35.82 -2.60
C GLU A 106 -6.55 -34.54 -2.79
N GLN A 107 -5.51 -34.32 -1.96
CA GLN A 107 -4.66 -33.15 -2.09
C GLN A 107 -3.83 -33.19 -3.38
N GLN A 108 -3.32 -34.35 -3.77
CA GLN A 108 -2.56 -34.52 -5.00
C GLN A 108 -3.46 -34.28 -6.23
N VAL A 109 -4.65 -34.85 -6.25
CA VAL A 109 -5.63 -34.64 -7.33
C VAL A 109 -6.04 -33.16 -7.43
N PHE A 110 -6.24 -32.50 -6.29
CA PHE A 110 -6.51 -31.05 -6.26
C PHE A 110 -5.36 -30.24 -6.86
N GLN A 111 -4.11 -30.50 -6.45
CA GLN A 111 -2.94 -29.79 -6.97
C GLN A 111 -2.76 -30.02 -8.48
N ARG A 112 -2.95 -31.26 -8.94
CA ARG A 112 -2.90 -31.58 -10.36
C ARG A 112 -4.00 -30.87 -11.15
N ALA A 113 -5.23 -30.83 -10.65
CA ALA A 113 -6.30 -30.12 -11.28
C ALA A 113 -6.04 -28.60 -11.34
N VAL A 114 -5.48 -28.01 -10.29
CA VAL A 114 -5.07 -26.61 -10.27
C VAL A 114 -4.01 -26.33 -11.34
N SER A 115 -3.00 -27.17 -11.43
CA SER A 115 -1.93 -27.05 -12.42
C SER A 115 -2.43 -27.17 -13.85
N LEU A 116 -3.27 -28.15 -14.13
CA LEU A 116 -3.78 -28.42 -15.49
C LEU A 116 -4.87 -27.45 -15.93
N TYR A 117 -5.80 -27.11 -15.04
CA TYR A 117 -7.06 -26.46 -15.42
C TYR A 117 -7.20 -25.02 -14.92
N TYR A 118 -6.37 -24.56 -14.02
CA TYR A 118 -6.45 -23.20 -13.50
C TYR A 118 -5.19 -22.37 -13.73
N ALA A 119 -4.03 -22.95 -13.49
CA ALA A 119 -2.74 -22.26 -13.56
C ALA A 119 -2.18 -22.26 -14.98
N ASN A 120 -2.88 -21.61 -15.92
CA ASN A 120 -2.46 -21.50 -17.32
C ASN A 120 -2.72 -20.12 -17.92
N PRO A 121 -2.01 -19.75 -19.01
CA PRO A 121 -2.11 -18.41 -19.64
C PRO A 121 -3.49 -18.05 -20.20
N SER A 122 -4.36 -19.02 -20.49
CA SER A 122 -5.72 -18.76 -20.98
C SER A 122 -6.64 -18.20 -19.90
N ARG A 123 -6.16 -18.14 -18.63
CA ARG A 123 -6.87 -17.57 -17.48
C ARG A 123 -8.29 -18.08 -17.28
N PRO A 124 -8.52 -19.40 -17.25
CA PRO A 124 -9.85 -19.94 -17.07
C PRO A 124 -10.48 -19.43 -15.77
N SER A 125 -11.82 -19.33 -15.75
CA SER A 125 -12.54 -18.94 -14.54
C SER A 125 -12.43 -20.05 -13.48
N VAL A 126 -12.58 -19.69 -12.20
CA VAL A 126 -12.59 -20.67 -11.10
C VAL A 126 -13.71 -21.69 -11.30
N LYS A 127 -14.89 -21.25 -11.79
CA LYS A 127 -16.04 -22.13 -12.07
C LYS A 127 -15.71 -23.15 -13.16
N SER A 128 -15.03 -22.74 -14.22
CA SER A 128 -14.59 -23.64 -15.30
C SER A 128 -13.58 -24.65 -14.80
N ALA A 129 -12.57 -24.21 -14.05
CA ALA A 129 -11.57 -25.08 -13.45
C ALA A 129 -12.20 -26.09 -12.47
N TYR A 130 -13.15 -25.64 -11.67
CA TYR A 130 -13.89 -26.50 -10.75
C TYR A 130 -14.69 -27.57 -11.47
N GLY A 131 -15.35 -27.25 -12.60
CA GLY A 131 -16.07 -28.24 -13.40
C GLY A 131 -15.16 -29.38 -13.88
N ARG A 132 -13.94 -29.04 -14.33
CA ARG A 132 -12.94 -30.03 -14.75
C ARG A 132 -12.34 -30.82 -13.56
N TYR A 133 -12.13 -30.13 -12.42
CA TYR A 133 -11.72 -30.77 -11.17
C TYR A 133 -12.72 -31.82 -10.73
N ARG A 134 -14.03 -31.50 -10.74
CA ARG A 134 -15.08 -32.48 -10.38
C ARG A 134 -15.01 -33.75 -11.23
N LYS A 135 -14.82 -33.60 -12.55
CA LYS A 135 -14.67 -34.74 -13.43
C LYS A 135 -13.45 -35.59 -13.05
N LEU A 136 -12.30 -34.95 -12.87
CA LEU A 136 -11.06 -35.64 -12.53
C LEU A 136 -11.16 -36.42 -11.19
N VAL A 137 -11.80 -35.83 -10.17
CA VAL A 137 -11.97 -36.48 -8.86
C VAL A 137 -12.92 -37.68 -8.98
N ARG A 138 -14.02 -37.54 -9.73
CA ARG A 138 -14.95 -38.64 -9.96
C ARG A 138 -14.29 -39.82 -10.63
N ASP A 139 -13.50 -39.54 -11.66
CA ASP A 139 -12.80 -40.55 -12.44
C ASP A 139 -11.72 -41.29 -11.62
N GLU A 140 -11.09 -40.64 -10.62
CA GLU A 140 -9.98 -41.18 -9.88
C GLU A 140 -10.30 -41.63 -8.44
N LEU A 141 -11.19 -40.91 -7.74
CA LEU A 141 -11.46 -41.10 -6.30
C LEU A 141 -12.93 -41.39 -5.98
N GLY A 142 -13.85 -41.28 -6.95
CA GLY A 142 -15.28 -41.40 -6.76
C GLY A 142 -16.01 -40.10 -6.36
N ASP A 143 -17.33 -40.15 -6.36
CA ASP A 143 -18.17 -38.97 -6.16
C ASP A 143 -18.11 -38.40 -4.73
N ASP A 144 -17.89 -39.25 -3.72
CA ASP A 144 -17.84 -38.86 -2.30
C ASP A 144 -16.63 -37.97 -1.97
N SER A 145 -15.57 -38.03 -2.77
CA SER A 145 -14.36 -37.20 -2.61
C SER A 145 -14.46 -35.81 -3.22
N VAL A 146 -15.58 -35.47 -3.90
CA VAL A 146 -15.77 -34.20 -4.55
C VAL A 146 -16.09 -33.12 -3.53
N ILE A 147 -15.18 -32.17 -3.33
CA ILE A 147 -15.43 -31.00 -2.47
C ILE A 147 -16.39 -30.01 -3.14
N THR A 148 -17.05 -29.16 -2.34
CA THR A 148 -17.90 -28.09 -2.85
C THR A 148 -17.11 -27.01 -3.57
N GLU A 149 -17.75 -26.23 -4.45
CA GLU A 149 -17.09 -25.09 -5.13
C GLU A 149 -16.55 -24.07 -4.14
N LYS A 150 -17.27 -23.84 -3.03
CA LYS A 150 -16.82 -22.96 -1.94
C LYS A 150 -15.50 -23.44 -1.32
N SER A 151 -15.41 -24.73 -1.04
CA SER A 151 -14.17 -25.33 -0.53
C SER A 151 -13.03 -25.29 -1.54
N PHE A 152 -13.32 -25.54 -2.81
CA PHE A 152 -12.34 -25.41 -3.89
C PHE A 152 -11.78 -23.99 -3.99
N ARG A 153 -12.63 -22.96 -3.96
CA ARG A 153 -12.23 -21.55 -3.94
C ARG A 153 -11.36 -21.22 -2.73
N GLN A 154 -11.73 -21.75 -1.55
CA GLN A 154 -10.95 -21.52 -0.33
C GLN A 154 -9.57 -22.19 -0.41
N ARG A 155 -9.48 -23.41 -0.90
CA ARG A 155 -8.19 -24.09 -1.13
C ARG A 155 -7.33 -23.35 -2.16
N LEU A 156 -7.91 -22.80 -3.24
CA LEU A 156 -7.19 -21.97 -4.19
C LEU A 156 -6.59 -20.72 -3.54
N LYS A 157 -7.29 -20.07 -2.62
CA LYS A 157 -6.76 -18.91 -1.87
C LYS A 157 -5.55 -19.28 -1.01
N ASN A 158 -5.51 -20.52 -0.51
CA ASN A 158 -4.41 -21.02 0.32
C ASN A 158 -3.21 -21.51 -0.51
N CYS A 159 -3.35 -21.64 -1.84
CA CYS A 159 -2.22 -21.93 -2.72
C CYS A 159 -1.27 -20.73 -2.80
N ASP A 160 -0.03 -21.01 -3.24
CA ASP A 160 0.94 -19.96 -3.54
C ASP A 160 0.42 -19.03 -4.65
N GLN A 161 -0.08 -17.86 -4.24
CA GLN A 161 -0.69 -16.89 -5.15
C GLN A 161 0.33 -16.31 -6.14
N MET A 162 1.62 -16.26 -5.77
CA MET A 162 2.67 -15.78 -6.67
C MET A 162 2.91 -16.78 -7.81
N LYS A 163 2.99 -18.08 -7.48
CA LYS A 163 3.13 -19.14 -8.50
C LYS A 163 1.91 -19.20 -9.42
N LEU A 164 0.71 -19.11 -8.87
CA LEU A 164 -0.52 -19.08 -9.65
C LEU A 164 -0.56 -17.84 -10.58
N ALA A 165 -0.22 -16.67 -10.05
CA ALA A 165 -0.17 -15.45 -10.83
C ALA A 165 0.88 -15.53 -11.95
N TYR A 166 2.06 -16.09 -11.68
CA TYR A 166 3.08 -16.31 -12.69
C TYR A 166 2.60 -17.23 -13.83
N ALA A 167 2.02 -18.36 -13.48
CA ALA A 167 1.49 -19.32 -14.47
C ALA A 167 0.37 -18.73 -15.33
N ARG A 168 -0.46 -17.84 -14.77
CA ARG A 168 -1.61 -17.22 -15.45
C ARG A 168 -1.27 -15.96 -16.23
N GLY A 169 -0.25 -15.21 -15.88
CA GLY A 169 0.01 -13.91 -16.49
C GLY A 169 1.46 -13.45 -16.46
N GLY A 170 2.38 -14.35 -16.13
CA GLY A 170 3.81 -14.08 -16.14
C GLY A 170 4.28 -13.15 -15.02
N LYS A 171 5.49 -12.64 -15.18
CA LYS A 171 6.21 -11.84 -14.15
C LYS A 171 5.41 -10.62 -13.65
N ARG A 172 4.70 -9.91 -14.54
CA ARG A 172 3.93 -8.72 -14.17
C ARG A 172 2.78 -9.05 -13.21
N MET A 173 2.05 -10.14 -13.48
CA MET A 173 0.96 -10.58 -12.63
C MET A 173 1.48 -11.16 -11.31
N MET A 174 2.56 -11.91 -11.33
CA MET A 174 3.25 -12.39 -10.13
C MET A 174 3.66 -11.22 -9.22
N TYR A 175 4.23 -10.17 -9.79
CA TYR A 175 4.65 -8.99 -9.02
C TYR A 175 3.46 -8.28 -8.35
N ALA A 176 2.28 -8.24 -8.98
CA ALA A 176 1.08 -7.67 -8.34
C ALA A 176 0.66 -8.43 -7.07
N HIS A 177 0.93 -9.75 -7.01
CA HIS A 177 0.68 -10.61 -5.85
C HIS A 177 1.88 -10.75 -4.90
N SER A 178 3.07 -10.25 -5.30
CA SER A 178 4.21 -10.22 -4.38
C SER A 178 3.86 -9.34 -3.19
N ASN A 179 4.28 -9.76 -2.01
CA ASN A 179 4.22 -8.88 -0.85
C ASN A 179 4.89 -7.56 -1.22
N THR A 180 4.24 -6.45 -0.92
CA THR A 180 4.90 -5.15 -0.97
C THR A 180 6.20 -5.34 -0.23
N SER A 181 7.31 -5.15 -0.93
CA SER A 181 8.66 -5.33 -0.39
C SER A 181 8.69 -4.91 1.07
N ALA A 182 9.28 -5.76 1.90
CA ALA A 182 9.39 -5.51 3.33
C ALA A 182 9.78 -4.04 3.53
N VAL A 183 9.23 -3.40 4.55
CA VAL A 183 9.51 -2.00 4.92
C VAL A 183 11.02 -1.71 4.88
N LYS A 184 11.85 -2.73 5.13
CA LYS A 184 13.32 -2.70 4.99
C LYS A 184 13.81 -2.32 3.58
N HIS A 185 13.09 -2.65 2.52
CA HIS A 185 13.45 -2.29 1.13
C HIS A 185 12.83 -0.95 0.69
N ARG A 186 12.01 -0.31 1.54
CA ARG A 186 11.58 1.08 1.37
C ARG A 186 12.58 2.09 1.95
N THR A 187 13.70 1.64 2.47
CA THR A 187 14.74 2.47 3.09
C THR A 187 15.49 3.36 2.10
N LEU A 188 15.24 3.21 0.81
CA LEU A 188 15.76 4.09 -0.22
C LEU A 188 14.87 5.30 -0.53
N LYS A 189 13.77 5.50 0.23
CA LYS A 189 12.95 6.71 0.11
C LYS A 189 13.74 7.91 0.61
N SER A 190 13.80 8.97 -0.20
CA SER A 190 14.41 10.23 0.22
C SER A 190 13.77 10.76 1.50
N ARG A 191 14.57 11.31 2.38
CA ARG A 191 14.12 12.02 3.59
C ARG A 191 14.25 13.53 3.45
N VAL A 192 15.00 13.98 2.44
CA VAL A 192 15.30 15.37 2.20
C VAL A 192 14.55 15.86 0.98
N VAL A 193 13.89 17.00 1.10
CA VAL A 193 13.14 17.60 -0.01
C VAL A 193 14.11 18.05 -1.11
N PHE A 194 13.68 17.95 -2.37
CA PHE A 194 14.46 18.17 -3.57
C PHE A 194 15.62 17.22 -3.78
N GLN A 195 15.83 16.21 -2.94
CA GLN A 195 16.82 15.17 -3.22
C GLN A 195 16.34 14.27 -4.37
N ARG A 196 15.09 13.82 -4.32
CA ARG A 196 14.51 12.96 -5.35
C ARG A 196 13.06 13.34 -5.61
N ALA A 197 12.70 13.44 -6.89
CA ALA A 197 11.32 13.66 -7.31
C ALA A 197 10.88 12.67 -8.38
N HIS A 198 9.60 12.43 -8.49
CA HIS A 198 8.99 11.54 -9.48
C HIS A 198 8.24 12.37 -10.51
N ILE A 199 8.49 12.10 -11.80
CA ILE A 199 7.74 12.70 -12.91
C ILE A 199 6.89 11.64 -13.61
N ASP A 200 5.66 12.03 -14.02
CA ASP A 200 4.77 11.15 -14.77
C ASP A 200 3.67 11.95 -15.46
N HIS A 201 3.01 11.32 -16.44
CA HIS A 201 1.91 11.90 -17.21
C HIS A 201 0.61 11.15 -16.96
N HIS A 202 -0.50 11.88 -16.94
CA HIS A 202 -1.81 11.29 -16.77
C HIS A 202 -2.88 12.02 -17.56
N VAL A 203 -3.68 11.27 -18.33
CA VAL A 203 -4.85 11.84 -19.01
C VAL A 203 -5.96 12.08 -17.98
N VAL A 204 -6.29 13.33 -17.78
CA VAL A 204 -7.35 13.76 -16.86
C VAL A 204 -8.71 13.29 -17.37
N LYS A 205 -9.45 12.56 -16.54
CA LYS A 205 -10.76 11.99 -16.92
C LYS A 205 -11.89 13.04 -16.77
N CYS A 206 -11.69 14.17 -17.41
CA CYS A 206 -12.69 15.24 -17.50
C CYS A 206 -12.61 15.87 -18.88
N PHE A 207 -13.77 16.12 -19.49
CA PHE A 207 -13.85 16.85 -20.75
C PHE A 207 -13.79 18.36 -20.50
N ILE A 208 -12.99 19.03 -21.31
CA ILE A 208 -12.81 20.49 -21.27
C ILE A 208 -13.38 21.08 -22.56
N VAL A 209 -14.00 22.21 -22.42
CA VAL A 209 -14.60 23.00 -23.50
C VAL A 209 -13.98 24.37 -23.55
N TRP A 210 -14.08 25.03 -24.69
CA TRP A 210 -13.75 26.42 -24.86
C TRP A 210 -15.00 27.16 -25.38
N GLY A 211 -15.35 28.27 -24.82
CA GLY A 211 -16.52 28.96 -25.24
C GLY A 211 -16.48 30.46 -24.94
N ASN A 212 -16.86 31.25 -25.94
CA ASN A 212 -17.21 32.67 -25.78
C ASN A 212 -18.57 32.92 -26.43
N ASP A 213 -19.38 33.75 -25.81
CA ASP A 213 -20.63 34.32 -26.37
C ASP A 213 -21.65 33.27 -26.89
N GLY A 214 -21.86 32.21 -26.11
CA GLY A 214 -22.88 31.20 -26.44
C GLY A 214 -22.43 30.10 -27.41
N ARG A 215 -21.21 30.14 -27.93
CA ARG A 215 -20.57 29.04 -28.64
C ARG A 215 -19.66 28.26 -27.72
N VAL A 216 -19.88 26.96 -27.61
CA VAL A 216 -19.04 26.06 -26.84
C VAL A 216 -18.37 25.07 -27.79
N ASP A 217 -17.07 25.18 -27.94
CA ASP A 217 -16.25 24.27 -28.72
C ASP A 217 -15.63 23.22 -27.80
N PHE A 218 -15.69 21.96 -28.23
CA PHE A 218 -15.14 20.87 -27.48
C PHE A 218 -13.63 20.75 -27.76
N ILE A 219 -12.78 20.89 -26.72
CA ILE A 219 -11.33 20.76 -26.85
C ILE A 219 -10.89 19.32 -26.65
N GLY A 220 -11.39 18.63 -25.64
CA GLY A 220 -10.98 17.26 -25.35
C GLY A 220 -10.66 17.01 -23.87
N LYS A 221 -9.79 16.05 -23.65
CA LYS A 221 -9.28 15.70 -22.31
C LYS A 221 -7.83 16.17 -22.19
N PRO A 222 -7.49 16.94 -21.17
CA PRO A 222 -6.10 17.37 -20.97
C PRO A 222 -5.23 16.22 -20.44
N CYS A 223 -3.96 16.29 -20.74
CA CYS A 223 -2.91 15.52 -20.11
C CYS A 223 -2.24 16.36 -19.04
N LEU A 224 -2.19 15.87 -17.81
CA LEU A 224 -1.45 16.45 -16.69
C LEU A 224 -0.08 15.79 -16.60
N SER A 225 0.97 16.58 -16.72
CA SER A 225 2.35 16.20 -16.41
C SER A 225 2.67 16.76 -15.03
N LEU A 226 3.25 15.95 -14.15
CA LEU A 226 3.42 16.29 -12.74
C LEU A 226 4.77 15.84 -12.20
N LEU A 227 5.42 16.71 -11.45
CA LEU A 227 6.63 16.43 -10.68
C LEU A 227 6.29 16.48 -9.19
N ILE A 228 6.53 15.38 -8.47
CA ILE A 228 6.23 15.24 -7.03
C ILE A 228 7.52 14.94 -6.27
N ASP A 229 7.73 15.63 -5.15
CA ASP A 229 8.80 15.36 -4.21
C ASP A 229 8.56 14.03 -3.46
N GLU A 230 9.59 13.19 -3.38
CA GLU A 230 9.47 11.87 -2.76
C GLU A 230 9.40 11.95 -1.23
N ALA A 231 10.10 12.90 -0.62
CA ALA A 231 10.18 13.04 0.83
C ALA A 231 8.85 13.55 1.44
N SER A 232 8.30 14.61 0.84
CA SER A 232 7.13 15.32 1.37
C SER A 232 5.80 14.94 0.73
N ASP A 233 5.79 14.29 -0.44
CA ASP A 233 4.63 14.11 -1.33
C ASP A 233 4.09 15.46 -1.89
N MET A 234 4.88 16.55 -1.87
CA MET A 234 4.50 17.86 -2.41
C MET A 234 4.64 17.90 -3.93
N PRO A 235 3.65 18.40 -4.69
CA PRO A 235 3.84 18.78 -6.09
C PRO A 235 4.85 19.91 -6.19
N LEU A 236 5.94 19.68 -6.94
CA LEU A 236 6.96 20.68 -7.19
C LEU A 236 6.70 21.47 -8.47
N GLY A 237 6.11 20.84 -9.48
CA GLY A 237 5.76 21.49 -10.73
C GLY A 237 4.73 20.67 -11.49
N TYR A 238 3.96 21.34 -12.36
CA TYR A 238 2.98 20.67 -13.20
C TYR A 238 2.76 21.42 -14.53
N HIS A 239 2.19 20.71 -15.49
CA HIS A 239 1.80 21.28 -16.77
C HIS A 239 0.58 20.56 -17.34
N PHE A 240 -0.41 21.31 -17.83
CA PHE A 240 -1.53 20.81 -18.58
C PHE A 240 -1.33 21.02 -20.08
N SER A 241 -1.60 19.98 -20.86
CA SER A 241 -1.57 20.01 -22.32
C SER A 241 -2.74 19.24 -22.91
N PHE A 242 -3.26 19.70 -24.06
CA PHE A 242 -4.23 18.91 -24.85
C PHE A 242 -3.56 18.01 -25.88
N ALA A 243 -2.24 18.13 -26.03
CA ALA A 243 -1.42 17.21 -26.81
C ALA A 243 -1.09 15.95 -26.01
N SER A 244 -0.64 14.91 -26.72
CA SER A 244 -0.05 13.73 -26.09
C SER A 244 1.19 14.10 -25.25
N PRO A 245 1.57 13.27 -24.25
CA PRO A 245 2.82 13.44 -23.51
C PRO A 245 4.01 13.68 -24.44
N SER A 246 4.83 14.63 -24.11
CA SER A 246 5.96 15.04 -24.96
C SER A 246 7.09 15.64 -24.15
N ARG A 247 8.30 15.59 -24.72
CA ARG A 247 9.50 16.26 -24.18
C ARG A 247 9.30 17.75 -23.84
N MET A 248 8.39 18.43 -24.55
CA MET A 248 8.04 19.82 -24.26
C MET A 248 7.23 19.94 -22.97
N ALA A 249 6.27 19.03 -22.76
CA ALA A 249 5.53 18.99 -21.51
C ALA A 249 6.44 18.74 -20.30
N ASP A 250 7.45 17.88 -20.45
CA ASP A 250 8.47 17.64 -19.42
C ASP A 250 9.25 18.91 -19.09
N ALA A 251 9.71 19.63 -20.10
CA ALA A 251 10.43 20.90 -19.91
C ALA A 251 9.52 21.95 -19.24
N CYS A 252 8.23 22.01 -19.60
CA CYS A 252 7.27 22.92 -18.97
C CYS A 252 7.06 22.61 -17.48
N VAL A 253 7.05 21.33 -17.10
CA VAL A 253 6.97 20.91 -15.68
C VAL A 253 8.22 21.37 -14.91
N LEU A 254 9.40 21.18 -15.47
CA LEU A 254 10.64 21.64 -14.84
C LEU A 254 10.68 23.16 -14.71
N ARG A 255 10.25 23.89 -15.76
CA ARG A 255 10.13 25.34 -15.73
C ARG A 255 9.17 25.81 -14.64
N ASP A 256 8.02 25.15 -14.47
CA ASP A 256 7.08 25.49 -13.40
C ASP A 256 7.69 25.23 -12.02
N CYS A 257 8.47 24.17 -11.85
CA CYS A 257 9.21 23.90 -10.62
C CYS A 257 10.20 25.03 -10.30
N VAL A 258 10.99 25.46 -11.29
CA VAL A 258 11.93 26.60 -11.12
C VAL A 258 11.18 27.88 -10.79
N ARG A 259 10.09 28.17 -11.49
CA ARG A 259 9.25 29.36 -11.23
C ARG A 259 8.71 29.40 -9.80
N ARG A 260 8.35 28.24 -9.22
CA ARG A 260 7.79 28.14 -7.88
C ARG A 260 8.84 28.16 -6.77
N TYR A 261 9.99 27.54 -7.01
CA TYR A 261 10.98 27.27 -5.95
C TYR A 261 12.38 27.79 -6.26
N GLY A 262 12.67 28.27 -7.46
CA GLY A 262 14.03 28.66 -7.90
C GLY A 262 14.99 27.47 -7.97
N LYS A 263 14.50 26.25 -7.93
CA LYS A 263 15.30 25.03 -7.79
C LYS A 263 14.71 23.86 -8.55
N LEU A 264 15.58 22.89 -8.87
CA LEU A 264 15.22 21.58 -9.40
C LEU A 264 15.73 20.46 -8.48
N PRO A 265 15.09 19.27 -8.46
CA PRO A 265 15.56 18.13 -7.68
C PRO A 265 16.94 17.65 -8.17
N GLU A 266 17.74 17.04 -7.28
CA GLU A 266 19.02 16.42 -7.65
C GLU A 266 18.84 15.17 -8.51
N GLU A 267 17.75 14.42 -8.26
CA GLU A 267 17.42 13.22 -9.01
C GLU A 267 15.94 13.23 -9.42
N ILE A 268 15.68 12.89 -10.68
CA ILE A 268 14.33 12.69 -11.21
C ILE A 268 14.14 11.22 -11.57
N VAL A 269 13.08 10.63 -11.05
CA VAL A 269 12.67 9.26 -11.34
C VAL A 269 11.50 9.28 -12.32
N ALA A 270 11.68 8.68 -13.49
CA ALA A 270 10.69 8.59 -14.54
C ALA A 270 10.36 7.13 -14.89
N ASP A 271 9.29 6.92 -15.63
CA ASP A 271 9.03 5.64 -16.25
C ASP A 271 9.87 5.45 -17.54
N HIS A 272 9.64 4.35 -18.27
CA HIS A 272 10.33 4.09 -19.52
C HIS A 272 9.64 4.73 -20.75
N GLY A 273 8.87 5.80 -20.60
CA GLY A 273 8.27 6.56 -21.69
C GLY A 273 9.30 7.01 -22.74
N SER A 274 8.85 7.18 -23.97
CA SER A 274 9.73 7.64 -25.08
C SER A 274 10.16 9.09 -24.91
N ASP A 275 9.32 9.90 -24.33
CA ASP A 275 9.51 11.30 -23.97
C ASP A 275 10.66 11.48 -22.98
N PHE A 276 10.66 10.74 -21.87
CA PHE A 276 11.74 10.76 -20.87
C PHE A 276 13.05 10.16 -21.37
N LYS A 277 13.02 9.30 -22.41
CA LYS A 277 14.21 8.77 -23.06
C LYS A 277 14.76 9.66 -24.16
N SER A 278 14.05 10.73 -24.52
CA SER A 278 14.45 11.63 -25.58
C SER A 278 15.84 12.23 -25.29
N VAL A 279 16.61 12.45 -26.34
CA VAL A 279 17.90 13.12 -26.22
C VAL A 279 17.75 14.51 -25.62
N TYR A 280 16.68 15.22 -26.04
CA TYR A 280 16.36 16.55 -25.52
C TYR A 280 16.21 16.58 -24.01
N PHE A 281 15.35 15.71 -23.45
CA PHE A 281 15.09 15.70 -22.00
C PHE A 281 16.35 15.30 -21.21
N ARG A 282 17.09 14.30 -21.71
CA ARG A 282 18.36 13.90 -21.09
C ARG A 282 19.42 15.01 -21.11
N SER A 283 19.52 15.70 -22.22
CA SER A 283 20.47 16.82 -22.35
C SER A 283 20.08 17.98 -21.43
N LEU A 284 18.78 18.28 -21.34
CA LEU A 284 18.26 19.31 -20.43
C LEU A 284 18.57 18.97 -18.96
N LEU A 285 18.37 17.72 -18.53
CA LEU A 285 18.69 17.31 -17.17
C LEU A 285 20.23 17.30 -16.93
N ALA A 286 20.98 16.89 -17.93
CA ALA A 286 22.47 16.89 -17.84
C ALA A 286 23.05 18.30 -17.73
N SER A 287 22.49 19.29 -18.47
CA SER A 287 22.95 20.71 -18.36
C SER A 287 22.71 21.25 -16.94
N GLU A 288 21.62 20.86 -16.31
CA GLU A 288 21.30 21.23 -14.93
C GLU A 288 21.95 20.31 -13.89
N LYS A 289 22.79 19.36 -14.29
CA LYS A 289 23.43 18.34 -13.41
C LYS A 289 22.46 17.54 -12.58
N ILE A 290 21.31 17.17 -13.15
CA ILE A 290 20.26 16.37 -12.53
C ILE A 290 20.41 14.93 -12.97
N ASN A 291 20.35 14.00 -12.03
CA ASN A 291 20.38 12.58 -12.30
C ASN A 291 19.01 12.08 -12.77
N LEU A 292 18.97 11.34 -13.88
CA LEU A 292 17.76 10.68 -14.36
C LEU A 292 17.82 9.19 -14.08
N THR A 293 16.89 8.70 -13.28
CA THR A 293 16.75 7.29 -12.95
C THR A 293 15.42 6.74 -13.51
N PHE A 294 15.47 5.58 -14.14
CA PHE A 294 14.26 4.93 -14.65
C PHE A 294 13.74 3.88 -13.68
N ARG A 295 12.44 3.87 -13.45
CA ARG A 295 11.78 2.83 -12.65
C ARG A 295 12.03 1.45 -13.26
N PRO A 296 12.22 0.40 -12.45
CA PRO A 296 12.36 -0.96 -12.97
C PRO A 296 11.13 -1.35 -13.81
N LYS A 297 11.35 -1.98 -14.95
CA LYS A 297 10.28 -2.45 -15.84
C LYS A 297 9.37 -3.43 -15.09
N SER A 298 8.07 -3.32 -15.33
CA SER A 298 7.03 -4.20 -14.74
C SER A 298 6.82 -4.06 -13.23
N MET A 299 7.41 -3.08 -12.57
CA MET A 299 7.23 -2.80 -11.14
C MET A 299 6.31 -1.58 -10.95
N SER A 300 5.01 -1.73 -11.21
CA SER A 300 4.02 -0.65 -11.06
C SER A 300 4.00 -0.02 -9.65
N LYS A 301 4.35 -0.79 -8.63
CA LYS A 301 4.40 -0.29 -7.25
C LYS A 301 5.55 0.69 -6.98
N ALA A 302 6.51 0.84 -7.90
CA ALA A 302 7.66 1.73 -7.73
C ALA A 302 7.36 3.21 -8.04
N GLY A 303 6.17 3.54 -8.55
CA GLY A 303 5.73 4.89 -8.85
C GLY A 303 4.51 5.33 -8.04
N SER A 304 4.35 4.79 -6.84
CA SER A 304 3.15 4.91 -6.05
C SER A 304 2.77 6.34 -5.62
N GLU A 305 3.74 7.25 -5.54
CA GLU A 305 3.53 8.65 -5.12
C GLU A 305 2.73 9.41 -6.18
N VAL A 306 3.20 9.42 -7.44
CA VAL A 306 2.54 10.14 -8.54
C VAL A 306 1.23 9.45 -8.93
N GLU A 307 1.23 8.12 -9.04
CA GLU A 307 0.01 7.36 -9.34
C GLU A 307 -1.07 7.60 -8.27
N ARG A 308 -0.68 7.66 -7.00
CA ARG A 308 -1.59 7.98 -5.89
C ARG A 308 -2.15 9.38 -6.02
N PHE A 309 -1.31 10.36 -6.34
CA PHE A 309 -1.75 11.72 -6.56
C PHE A 309 -2.82 11.80 -7.66
N PHE A 310 -2.54 11.22 -8.83
CA PHE A 310 -3.49 11.20 -9.93
C PHE A 310 -4.81 10.52 -9.56
N ASN A 311 -4.73 9.40 -8.85
CA ASN A 311 -5.92 8.68 -8.41
C ASN A 311 -6.72 9.50 -7.37
N GLU A 312 -6.07 10.11 -6.40
CA GLU A 312 -6.70 10.99 -5.41
C GLU A 312 -7.39 12.19 -6.10
N PHE A 313 -6.70 12.87 -7.00
CA PHE A 313 -7.26 14.00 -7.75
C PHE A 313 -8.51 13.60 -8.52
N GLN A 314 -8.49 12.49 -9.24
CA GLN A 314 -9.61 12.04 -10.02
C GLN A 314 -10.79 11.54 -9.17
N THR A 315 -10.52 10.73 -8.14
CA THR A 315 -11.57 10.03 -7.38
C THR A 315 -12.14 10.85 -6.23
N GLN A 316 -11.40 11.81 -5.69
CA GLN A 316 -11.82 12.62 -4.55
C GLN A 316 -12.25 14.05 -4.94
N TRP A 317 -11.74 14.56 -6.05
CA TRP A 317 -11.99 15.94 -6.49
C TRP A 317 -12.76 16.01 -7.81
N LEU A 318 -12.18 15.54 -8.91
CA LEU A 318 -12.81 15.60 -10.23
C LEU A 318 -14.10 14.79 -10.37
N CYS A 319 -14.27 13.71 -9.62
CA CYS A 319 -15.48 12.88 -9.67
C CYS A 319 -16.76 13.65 -9.33
N GLN A 320 -16.65 14.78 -8.65
CA GLN A 320 -17.76 15.66 -8.26
C GLN A 320 -18.06 16.74 -9.31
N ARG A 321 -17.29 16.82 -10.37
CA ARG A 321 -17.38 17.87 -11.37
C ARG A 321 -18.12 17.41 -12.62
N GLU A 322 -18.86 18.33 -13.26
CA GLU A 322 -19.52 18.05 -14.54
C GLU A 322 -18.51 17.78 -15.63
N GLY A 323 -18.86 16.96 -16.60
CA GLY A 323 -17.91 16.53 -17.63
C GLY A 323 -16.95 15.42 -17.23
N ASN A 324 -16.92 15.01 -15.93
CA ASN A 324 -16.05 13.93 -15.49
C ASN A 324 -16.45 12.54 -16.06
N MET A 325 -15.45 11.66 -16.16
CA MET A 325 -15.61 10.27 -16.61
C MET A 325 -15.24 9.26 -15.50
N VAL A 326 -15.05 9.74 -14.28
CA VAL A 326 -14.63 8.91 -13.15
C VAL A 326 -15.82 8.09 -12.65
N ASN A 327 -15.56 6.86 -12.19
CA ASN A 327 -16.58 5.95 -11.64
C ASN A 327 -17.70 5.47 -12.59
N LYS A 328 -17.51 5.61 -13.92
CA LYS A 328 -18.47 5.16 -14.95
C LYS A 328 -18.05 3.86 -15.64
N HIS A 329 -17.35 3.00 -14.89
CA HIS A 329 -16.82 1.75 -15.45
C HIS A 329 -17.77 0.55 -15.34
N ALA A 330 -18.89 0.68 -14.63
CA ALA A 330 -19.86 -0.38 -14.57
C ALA A 330 -20.61 -0.47 -15.94
N ALA A 331 -20.58 -1.65 -16.55
CA ALA A 331 -21.44 -1.93 -17.68
C ALA A 331 -22.89 -1.58 -17.31
N ARG A 332 -23.59 -0.83 -18.14
CA ARG A 332 -24.97 -0.31 -17.90
C ARG A 332 -25.07 0.82 -16.83
N ALA A 333 -23.97 1.43 -16.40
CA ALA A 333 -24.03 2.57 -15.48
C ALA A 333 -24.48 3.88 -16.16
N VAL A 334 -24.53 3.91 -17.49
CA VAL A 334 -24.95 5.08 -18.27
C VAL A 334 -26.26 4.76 -19.00
N ASP A 335 -27.34 5.35 -18.52
CA ASP A 335 -28.68 5.22 -19.09
C ASP A 335 -29.01 6.31 -20.14
N GLY A 336 -28.00 7.06 -20.61
CA GLY A 336 -28.15 8.20 -21.50
C GLY A 336 -28.46 9.53 -20.82
N LYS A 337 -28.83 9.54 -19.54
CA LYS A 337 -29.10 10.79 -18.78
C LYS A 337 -27.84 11.57 -18.50
N TYR A 338 -26.72 10.89 -18.26
CA TYR A 338 -25.43 11.52 -18.05
C TYR A 338 -24.47 11.16 -19.19
N ALA A 339 -24.25 12.06 -20.10
CA ALA A 339 -23.21 11.97 -21.11
C ALA A 339 -22.09 12.97 -20.74
N SER A 340 -20.95 12.48 -20.25
CA SER A 340 -19.84 13.31 -19.78
C SER A 340 -19.44 14.41 -20.76
N ARG A 341 -19.50 14.13 -22.08
CA ARG A 341 -19.19 15.10 -23.11
C ARG A 341 -20.22 16.22 -23.20
N ARG A 342 -21.52 15.90 -23.04
CA ARG A 342 -22.61 16.90 -23.08
C ARG A 342 -22.68 17.74 -21.81
N MET A 343 -22.20 17.17 -20.70
CA MET A 343 -22.16 17.84 -19.40
C MET A 343 -20.83 18.56 -19.14
N ALA A 344 -19.97 18.68 -20.16
CA ALA A 344 -18.70 19.37 -20.01
C ALA A 344 -18.94 20.89 -19.99
N VAL A 345 -18.50 21.54 -18.92
CA VAL A 345 -18.64 22.99 -18.70
C VAL A 345 -17.30 23.65 -18.37
N PHE A 346 -16.30 22.88 -17.97
CA PHE A 346 -15.02 23.45 -17.58
C PHE A 346 -14.23 23.98 -18.76
N GLN A 347 -13.77 25.21 -18.62
CA GLN A 347 -12.75 25.81 -19.48
C GLN A 347 -11.34 25.49 -18.93
N PRO A 348 -10.27 25.72 -19.71
CA PRO A 348 -8.90 25.48 -19.26
C PRO A 348 -8.56 26.22 -17.97
N GLU A 349 -9.01 27.46 -17.82
CA GLU A 349 -8.79 28.31 -16.64
C GLU A 349 -9.51 27.75 -15.40
N ASP A 350 -10.71 27.21 -15.57
CA ASP A 350 -11.45 26.57 -14.48
C ASP A 350 -10.73 25.31 -13.99
N LEU A 351 -10.24 24.50 -14.93
CA LEU A 351 -9.47 23.30 -14.58
C LEU A 351 -8.20 23.67 -13.79
N LEU A 352 -7.49 24.73 -14.23
CA LEU A 352 -6.27 25.18 -13.56
C LEU A 352 -6.59 25.67 -12.15
N ARG A 353 -7.63 26.49 -11.98
CA ARG A 353 -8.09 26.98 -10.69
C ARG A 353 -8.50 25.84 -9.75
N GLU A 354 -9.26 24.88 -10.24
CA GLU A 354 -9.68 23.72 -9.48
C GLU A 354 -8.48 22.84 -9.08
N PHE A 355 -7.50 22.70 -9.94
CA PHE A 355 -6.29 21.95 -9.65
C PHE A 355 -5.43 22.63 -8.57
N GLU A 356 -5.27 23.93 -8.62
CA GLU A 356 -4.55 24.69 -7.58
C GLU A 356 -5.26 24.62 -6.23
N GLN A 357 -6.58 24.75 -6.20
CA GLN A 357 -7.37 24.53 -4.98
C GLN A 357 -7.22 23.12 -4.43
N TYR A 358 -7.22 22.11 -5.32
CA TYR A 358 -6.98 20.74 -4.91
C TYR A 358 -5.58 20.56 -4.31
N ILE A 359 -4.54 21.10 -4.93
CA ILE A 359 -3.17 21.04 -4.40
C ILE A 359 -3.11 21.67 -3.01
N ALA A 360 -3.65 22.86 -2.84
CA ALA A 360 -3.68 23.56 -1.55
C ALA A 360 -4.40 22.73 -0.47
N HIS A 361 -5.58 22.19 -0.79
CA HIS A 361 -6.32 21.31 0.11
C HIS A 361 -5.54 20.04 0.47
N ARG A 362 -5.01 19.35 -0.55
CA ARG A 362 -4.29 18.09 -0.39
C ARG A 362 -3.02 18.25 0.46
N ASN A 363 -2.27 19.31 0.23
CA ASN A 363 -1.01 19.54 0.93
C ASN A 363 -1.21 19.87 2.41
N ASN A 364 -2.38 20.39 2.79
CA ASN A 364 -2.73 20.73 4.16
C ASN A 364 -3.61 19.68 4.86
N LYS A 365 -3.96 18.58 4.17
CA LYS A 365 -4.75 17.48 4.73
C LYS A 365 -3.86 16.39 5.30
N LEU A 366 -4.19 15.87 6.49
CA LEU A 366 -3.58 14.67 7.05
C LEU A 366 -3.98 13.43 6.23
N LYS A 367 -3.02 12.61 5.87
CA LYS A 367 -3.23 11.41 5.05
C LYS A 367 -3.14 10.14 5.90
N GLY A 368 -4.29 9.53 6.20
CA GLY A 368 -4.36 8.26 6.92
C GLY A 368 -3.64 8.31 8.26
N PRO A 369 -2.78 7.34 8.58
CA PRO A 369 -2.04 7.29 9.83
C PRO A 369 -0.86 8.29 9.90
N LYS A 370 -0.62 9.10 8.85
CA LYS A 370 0.44 10.11 8.88
C LYS A 370 0.09 11.20 9.89
N THR A 371 1.04 11.54 10.73
CA THR A 371 0.91 12.59 11.75
C THR A 371 1.12 13.99 11.19
N LYS A 372 1.64 14.13 9.96
CA LYS A 372 2.01 15.40 9.34
C LYS A 372 1.38 15.57 7.97
N THR A 373 1.02 16.80 7.62
CA THR A 373 0.62 17.19 6.29
C THR A 373 1.82 17.24 5.34
N ALA A 374 1.58 17.25 4.01
CA ALA A 374 2.67 17.39 3.04
C ALA A 374 3.43 18.71 3.23
N THR A 375 2.71 19.82 3.47
CA THR A 375 3.31 21.13 3.77
C THR A 375 4.18 21.09 5.02
N ALA A 376 3.69 20.49 6.11
CA ALA A 376 4.46 20.39 7.35
C ALA A 376 5.72 19.53 7.18
N ALA A 377 5.61 18.41 6.45
CA ALA A 377 6.76 17.55 6.16
C ALA A 377 7.81 18.26 5.29
N PHE A 378 7.36 19.05 4.31
CA PHE A 378 8.24 19.85 3.47
C PHE A 378 9.00 20.90 4.30
N ASN A 379 8.28 21.71 5.07
CA ASN A 379 8.89 22.78 5.88
C ASN A 379 9.84 22.23 6.95
N GLU A 380 9.48 21.13 7.59
CA GLU A 380 10.36 20.47 8.57
C GLU A 380 11.64 19.95 7.90
N SER A 381 11.54 19.34 6.72
CA SER A 381 12.72 18.88 6.00
C SER A 381 13.63 20.04 5.62
N VAL A 382 13.06 21.17 5.16
CA VAL A 382 13.83 22.39 4.87
C VAL A 382 14.51 22.93 6.13
N ALA A 383 13.78 22.97 7.24
CA ALA A 383 14.34 23.47 8.52
C ALA A 383 15.43 22.57 9.08
N THR A 384 15.31 21.24 8.91
CA THR A 384 16.25 20.27 9.49
C THR A 384 17.50 20.05 8.63
N TYR A 385 17.31 19.94 7.33
CA TYR A 385 18.35 19.50 6.39
C TYR A 385 18.72 20.56 5.36
N GLY A 386 18.02 21.70 5.33
CA GLY A 386 18.10 22.65 4.24
C GLY A 386 17.39 22.14 2.97
N CYS A 387 17.58 22.84 1.88
CA CYS A 387 17.06 22.49 0.57
C CYS A 387 18.22 22.11 -0.36
N VAL A 388 18.34 20.81 -0.67
CA VAL A 388 19.49 20.27 -1.43
C VAL A 388 19.36 20.43 -2.95
N GLY A 389 18.21 20.82 -3.47
CA GLY A 389 17.96 20.96 -4.91
C GLY A 389 18.94 21.91 -5.62
N ARG A 390 19.07 21.73 -6.93
CA ARG A 390 19.91 22.58 -7.80
C ARG A 390 19.25 23.94 -7.99
N SER A 391 19.93 25.01 -7.60
CA SER A 391 19.50 26.37 -7.92
C SER A 391 19.65 26.63 -9.42
N VAL A 392 18.62 27.19 -10.01
CA VAL A 392 18.58 27.53 -11.44
C VAL A 392 18.17 28.98 -11.55
N ASP A 393 18.97 29.75 -12.26
CA ASP A 393 18.64 31.15 -12.58
C ASP A 393 17.55 31.16 -13.65
N TYR A 394 16.49 31.94 -13.39
CA TYR A 394 15.29 32.01 -14.23
C TYR A 394 15.34 33.20 -15.19
#